data_f6a6c24b1ba2858ddc22b535ecfb1881
#
_entry.id   f6a6c24b1ba2858ddc22b535ecfb1881
#
_cell.length_a   1.000
_cell.length_b   1.000
_cell.length_c   1.000
_cell.angle_alpha   90.00
_cell.angle_beta   90.00
_cell.angle_gamma   90.00
#
_symmetry.space_group_name_H-M   'P 1'
#
loop_
_entity.id
_entity.type
_entity.pdbx_description
1 polymer ?
#
loop_
_entity_poly.entity_id
_entity_poly.type
_entity_poly.pdbx_seq_one_letter_code
_entity_poly.pdbx_strand_id
1 'polypeptide(L)'
;FLADRNSLVTQAKRNFVNLLPDLSCSNLVEEKDNYTAHCIFSTYQTMMNCIDSVKDDNGKLFTCGHFDLVICDEAHRSIYNKYRDIFNYFDAPLVGLTATPKDEIDKNTYGIFDLENGVPTYGYELAQAVKDGYLVDFTTVETKLKFIEEGIAYDELSEEDKAAYEETFEFENGELPERINSSALN
;
A
#
# COMPACT_ATOMS: atom_id res chain seq x y z
N PHE A 1 3.31 -4.73 14.88
CA PHE A 1 2.59 -4.78 13.60
C PHE A 1 2.48 -3.38 13.00
N LEU A 2 2.83 -3.24 11.73
CA LEU A 2 2.83 -1.97 10.99
C LEU A 2 1.92 -2.07 9.77
N ALA A 3 1.12 -1.03 9.53
CA ALA A 3 0.28 -0.89 8.34
C ALA A 3 0.27 0.56 7.84
N ASP A 4 -0.19 0.77 6.60
CA ASP A 4 -0.22 2.09 5.99
C ASP A 4 -1.35 2.98 6.56
N ARG A 5 -2.48 2.37 6.97
CA ARG A 5 -3.69 3.09 7.39
C ARG A 5 -4.16 2.68 8.77
N ASN A 6 -4.69 3.65 9.53
CA ASN A 6 -5.21 3.39 10.87
C ASN A 6 -6.34 2.33 10.88
N SER A 7 -7.19 2.28 9.86
CA SER A 7 -8.24 1.26 9.75
C SER A 7 -7.69 -0.17 9.74
N LEU A 8 -6.56 -0.40 9.04
CA LEU A 8 -5.86 -1.70 9.03
C LEU A 8 -5.21 -2.00 10.38
N VAL A 9 -4.61 -1.00 11.01
CA VAL A 9 -4.02 -1.10 12.36
C VAL A 9 -5.10 -1.53 13.38
N THR A 10 -6.24 -0.86 13.39
CA THR A 10 -7.37 -1.17 14.28
C THR A 10 -7.95 -2.55 14.01
N GLN A 11 -8.09 -2.93 12.73
CA GLN A 11 -8.55 -4.27 12.34
C GLN A 11 -7.59 -5.37 12.81
N ALA A 12 -6.29 -5.17 12.59
CA ALA A 12 -5.26 -6.11 13.01
C ALA A 12 -5.25 -6.27 14.53
N LYS A 13 -5.24 -5.17 15.30
CA LYS A 13 -5.34 -5.20 16.77
C LYS A 13 -6.54 -6.02 17.23
N ARG A 14 -7.74 -5.75 16.66
CA ARG A 14 -8.95 -6.49 17.00
C ARG A 14 -8.83 -7.99 16.74
N ASN A 15 -8.23 -8.38 15.63
CA ASN A 15 -8.02 -9.79 15.30
C ASN A 15 -7.06 -10.46 16.28
N PHE A 16 -5.97 -9.78 16.64
CA PHE A 16 -5.03 -10.31 17.64
C PHE A 16 -5.67 -10.46 19.01
N VAL A 17 -6.42 -9.48 19.50
CA VAL A 17 -7.14 -9.57 20.76
C VAL A 17 -8.13 -10.74 20.78
N ASN A 18 -8.80 -11.01 19.65
CA ASN A 18 -9.74 -12.13 19.56
C ASN A 18 -9.07 -13.50 19.49
N LEU A 19 -7.94 -13.61 18.79
CA LEU A 19 -7.25 -14.87 18.56
C LEU A 19 -6.19 -15.18 19.63
N LEU A 20 -5.64 -14.16 20.27
CA LEU A 20 -4.57 -14.25 21.25
C LEU A 20 -4.95 -13.41 22.51
N PRO A 21 -6.00 -13.82 23.24
CA PRO A 21 -6.57 -13.01 24.34
C PRO A 21 -5.60 -12.77 25.51
N ASP A 22 -4.59 -13.61 25.64
CA ASP A 22 -3.59 -13.50 26.72
C ASP A 22 -2.49 -12.46 26.41
N LEU A 23 -2.43 -11.94 25.18
CA LEU A 23 -1.46 -10.92 24.82
C LEU A 23 -2.05 -9.51 24.94
N SER A 24 -1.37 -8.65 25.67
CA SER A 24 -1.73 -7.24 25.73
C SER A 24 -1.41 -6.57 24.38
N CYS A 25 -2.38 -5.82 23.85
CA CYS A 25 -2.30 -5.15 22.55
C CYS A 25 -2.56 -3.65 22.69
N SER A 26 -1.72 -2.81 22.09
CA SER A 26 -1.88 -1.36 22.04
C SER A 26 -1.83 -0.84 20.60
N ASN A 27 -2.70 0.12 20.26
CA ASN A 27 -2.67 0.87 19.01
C ASN A 27 -2.11 2.27 19.29
N LEU A 28 -0.87 2.54 18.88
CA LEU A 28 -0.19 3.81 19.15
C LEU A 28 -0.81 5.02 18.43
N VAL A 29 -1.68 4.81 17.46
CA VAL A 29 -2.39 5.91 16.81
C VAL A 29 -3.51 6.45 17.69
N GLU A 30 -4.15 5.56 18.47
CA GLU A 30 -5.28 5.87 19.36
C GLU A 30 -4.83 6.02 20.82
N GLU A 31 -3.95 5.13 21.27
CA GLU A 31 -3.47 5.00 22.64
C GLU A 31 -2.01 5.47 22.73
N LYS A 32 -1.78 6.77 22.60
CA LYS A 32 -0.45 7.37 22.43
C LYS A 32 0.56 7.11 23.55
N ASP A 33 0.11 6.66 24.72
CA ASP A 33 0.94 6.50 25.91
C ASP A 33 1.09 5.05 26.38
N ASN A 34 0.50 4.08 25.64
CA ASN A 34 0.57 2.68 26.04
C ASN A 34 1.65 1.93 25.25
N TYR A 35 2.91 2.11 25.64
CA TYR A 35 4.10 1.52 24.98
C TYR A 35 4.54 0.18 25.57
N THR A 36 3.90 -0.28 26.64
CA THR A 36 4.34 -1.47 27.42
C THR A 36 3.59 -2.75 27.03
N ALA A 37 2.65 -2.67 26.08
CA ALA A 37 1.93 -3.84 25.60
C ALA A 37 2.86 -4.82 24.86
N HIS A 38 2.59 -6.12 24.97
CA HIS A 38 3.36 -7.15 24.26
C HIS A 38 3.25 -7.02 22.73
N CYS A 39 2.08 -6.62 22.24
CA CYS A 39 1.86 -6.37 20.81
C CYS A 39 1.56 -4.89 20.56
N ILE A 40 2.43 -4.23 19.85
CA ILE A 40 2.28 -2.85 19.44
C ILE A 40 1.78 -2.80 18.00
N PHE A 41 0.69 -2.06 17.79
CA PHE A 41 0.10 -1.82 16.46
C PHE A 41 0.24 -0.34 16.13
N SER A 42 0.75 -0.03 14.94
CA SER A 42 1.03 1.35 14.55
C SER A 42 0.94 1.54 13.03
N THR A 43 0.74 2.77 12.61
CA THR A 43 1.06 3.13 11.24
C THR A 43 2.56 3.33 11.08
N TYR A 44 3.08 3.16 9.86
CA TYR A 44 4.50 3.43 9.57
C TYR A 44 4.89 4.85 9.95
N GLN A 45 4.04 5.84 9.68
CA GLN A 45 4.32 7.24 10.03
C GLN A 45 4.41 7.46 11.54
N THR A 46 3.50 6.85 12.31
CA THR A 46 3.53 6.96 13.78
C THR A 46 4.78 6.31 14.35
N MET A 47 5.16 5.12 13.83
CA MET A 47 6.37 4.43 14.27
C MET A 47 7.65 5.23 13.95
N MET A 48 7.75 5.84 12.77
CA MET A 48 8.87 6.74 12.44
C MET A 48 8.99 7.88 13.46
N ASN A 49 7.87 8.52 13.80
CA ASN A 49 7.87 9.57 14.80
C ASN A 49 8.34 9.06 16.17
N CYS A 50 7.94 7.84 16.56
CA CYS A 50 8.39 7.23 17.83
C CYS A 50 9.89 6.95 17.85
N ILE A 51 10.49 6.57 16.73
CA ILE A 51 11.93 6.32 16.63
C ILE A 51 12.72 7.63 16.68
N ASP A 52 12.26 8.65 15.97
CA ASP A 52 13.00 9.90 15.77
C ASP A 52 12.82 10.91 16.89
N SER A 53 11.58 11.07 17.35
CA SER A 53 11.16 12.24 18.11
C SER A 53 10.78 11.96 19.57
N VAL A 54 10.28 10.75 19.84
CA VAL A 54 9.78 10.43 21.18
C VAL A 54 10.91 9.90 22.06
N LYS A 55 11.19 10.64 23.13
CA LYS A 55 12.19 10.29 24.16
C LYS A 55 11.55 10.46 25.52
N ASP A 56 11.86 9.56 26.44
CA ASP A 56 11.60 9.72 27.85
C ASP A 56 12.87 10.20 28.59
N ASP A 57 12.81 10.32 29.92
CA ASP A 57 13.94 10.71 30.75
C ASP A 57 15.13 9.76 30.67
N ASN A 58 14.92 8.52 30.19
CA ASN A 58 15.91 7.47 30.01
C ASN A 58 16.45 7.37 28.57
N GLY A 59 15.93 8.13 27.63
CA GLY A 59 16.38 8.17 26.23
C GLY A 59 15.28 7.87 25.22
N LYS A 60 15.57 7.05 24.20
CA LYS A 60 14.62 6.71 23.14
C LYS A 60 13.52 5.80 23.65
N LEU A 61 12.27 6.06 23.24
CA LEU A 61 11.10 5.29 23.63
C LEU A 61 11.25 3.80 23.26
N PHE A 62 11.66 3.52 22.03
CA PHE A 62 11.97 2.17 21.59
C PHE A 62 13.46 2.10 21.26
N THR A 63 14.18 1.17 21.88
CA THR A 63 15.56 0.83 21.51
C THR A 63 15.57 -0.09 20.28
N CYS A 64 16.73 -0.24 19.64
CA CYS A 64 16.87 -1.13 18.48
C CYS A 64 16.49 -2.60 18.76
N GLY A 65 16.72 -3.08 19.97
CA GLY A 65 16.36 -4.44 20.42
C GLY A 65 15.03 -4.51 21.18
N HIS A 66 14.12 -3.54 21.02
CA HIS A 66 12.87 -3.53 21.78
C HIS A 66 11.86 -4.58 21.31
N PHE A 67 11.83 -4.88 20.01
CA PHE A 67 10.92 -5.85 19.42
C PHE A 67 11.63 -7.14 19.02
N ASP A 68 10.96 -8.26 19.28
CA ASP A 68 11.41 -9.60 18.87
C ASP A 68 10.95 -9.98 17.45
N LEU A 69 9.96 -9.25 16.90
CA LEU A 69 9.39 -9.47 15.57
C LEU A 69 8.72 -8.21 15.06
N VAL A 70 8.95 -7.88 13.80
CA VAL A 70 8.24 -6.80 13.09
C VAL A 70 7.43 -7.39 11.93
N ILE A 71 6.12 -7.17 11.95
CA ILE A 71 5.19 -7.58 10.89
C ILE A 71 4.75 -6.34 10.12
N CYS A 72 4.93 -6.38 8.80
CA CYS A 72 4.67 -5.28 7.88
C CYS A 72 3.54 -5.65 6.92
N ASP A 73 2.39 -5.02 7.07
CA ASP A 73 1.26 -5.20 6.14
C ASP A 73 1.40 -4.27 4.94
N GLU A 74 0.89 -4.71 3.80
CA GLU A 74 1.03 -4.00 2.51
C GLU A 74 2.49 -3.65 2.19
N ALA A 75 3.38 -4.63 2.39
CA ALA A 75 4.83 -4.46 2.29
C ALA A 75 5.31 -3.85 0.96
N HIS A 76 4.54 -4.01 -0.13
CA HIS A 76 4.83 -3.41 -1.43
C HIS A 76 4.65 -1.89 -1.48
N ARG A 77 3.79 -1.31 -0.61
CA ARG A 77 3.49 0.14 -0.61
C ARG A 77 4.38 0.94 0.33
N SER A 78 4.67 0.37 1.49
CA SER A 78 5.14 1.12 2.64
C SER A 78 6.64 1.25 2.72
N ILE A 79 7.37 0.47 1.93
CA ILE A 79 8.78 0.22 2.11
C ILE A 79 9.66 1.26 1.43
N TYR A 80 9.13 1.98 0.44
CA TYR A 80 9.96 2.83 -0.41
C TYR A 80 10.36 4.14 0.26
N ASN A 81 11.65 4.36 0.32
CA ASN A 81 12.38 5.57 0.68
C ASN A 81 12.07 6.16 2.07
N LYS A 82 10.78 6.28 2.48
CA LYS A 82 10.41 7.01 3.69
C LYS A 82 10.45 6.17 4.96
N TYR A 83 10.17 4.86 4.86
CA TYR A 83 10.00 3.99 6.03
C TYR A 83 11.07 2.90 6.15
N ARG A 84 12.02 2.84 5.22
CA ARG A 84 13.12 1.89 5.25
C ARG A 84 13.94 2.01 6.54
N ASP A 85 14.02 3.19 7.10
CA ASP A 85 14.77 3.45 8.33
C ASP A 85 14.19 2.71 9.54
N ILE A 86 12.88 2.42 9.55
CA ILE A 86 12.27 1.57 10.59
C ILE A 86 12.91 0.17 10.59
N PHE A 87 13.06 -0.41 9.40
CA PHE A 87 13.61 -1.76 9.25
C PHE A 87 15.11 -1.83 9.54
N ASN A 88 15.83 -0.77 9.22
CA ASN A 88 17.25 -0.65 9.56
C ASN A 88 17.48 -0.34 11.04
N TYR A 89 16.48 0.22 11.73
CA TYR A 89 16.60 0.60 13.12
C TYR A 89 16.40 -0.57 14.07
N PHE A 90 15.37 -1.41 13.85
CA PHE A 90 15.07 -2.53 14.72
C PHE A 90 15.89 -3.77 14.35
N ASP A 91 16.59 -4.33 15.34
CA ASP A 91 17.30 -5.60 15.23
C ASP A 91 16.32 -6.76 15.51
N ALA A 92 15.42 -7.01 14.59
CA ALA A 92 14.37 -8.01 14.72
C ALA A 92 14.05 -8.66 13.36
N PRO A 93 13.65 -9.94 13.31
CA PRO A 93 13.13 -10.57 12.13
C PRO A 93 11.95 -9.77 11.53
N LEU A 94 11.93 -9.68 10.20
CA LEU A 94 10.90 -8.96 9.45
C LEU A 94 9.99 -9.96 8.72
N VAL A 95 8.68 -9.77 8.86
CA VAL A 95 7.66 -10.49 8.07
C VAL A 95 6.89 -9.48 7.24
N GLY A 96 6.93 -9.61 5.92
CA GLY A 96 6.17 -8.80 5.00
C GLY A 96 4.94 -9.53 4.48
N LEU A 97 3.78 -8.87 4.56
CA LEU A 97 2.53 -9.35 3.97
C LEU A 97 2.21 -8.46 2.77
N THR A 98 1.94 -9.06 1.62
CA THR A 98 1.52 -8.35 0.41
C THR A 98 0.80 -9.26 -0.56
N ALA A 99 -0.22 -8.73 -1.23
CA ALA A 99 -0.89 -9.41 -2.34
C ALA A 99 -0.16 -9.19 -3.68
N THR A 100 0.64 -8.12 -3.79
CA THR A 100 1.30 -7.69 -5.03
C THR A 100 2.74 -7.28 -4.77
N PRO A 101 3.65 -8.25 -4.56
CA PRO A 101 5.06 -7.93 -4.39
C PRO A 101 5.61 -7.23 -5.64
N LYS A 102 6.56 -6.31 -5.45
CA LYS A 102 7.23 -5.57 -6.51
C LYS A 102 8.64 -6.09 -6.70
N ASP A 103 9.04 -6.24 -7.95
CA ASP A 103 10.38 -6.67 -8.38
C ASP A 103 11.13 -5.61 -9.20
N GLU A 104 10.54 -4.42 -9.37
CA GLU A 104 11.16 -3.29 -10.06
C GLU A 104 12.47 -2.88 -9.36
N ILE A 105 13.46 -2.42 -10.12
CA ILE A 105 14.80 -2.07 -9.63
C ILE A 105 14.76 -1.12 -8.44
N ASP A 106 13.91 -0.09 -8.50
CA ASP A 106 13.79 0.93 -7.47
C ASP A 106 12.76 0.59 -6.36
N LYS A 107 12.03 -0.52 -6.52
CA LYS A 107 10.90 -0.89 -5.65
C LYS A 107 10.88 -2.38 -5.40
N ASN A 108 12.02 -2.93 -5.05
CA ASN A 108 12.17 -4.37 -4.85
C ASN A 108 11.71 -4.78 -3.44
N THR A 109 10.52 -5.36 -3.35
CA THR A 109 9.99 -5.91 -2.10
C THR A 109 10.84 -7.06 -1.58
N TYR A 110 11.29 -7.95 -2.46
CA TYR A 110 12.07 -9.13 -2.09
C TYR A 110 13.43 -8.78 -1.47
N GLY A 111 14.13 -7.79 -2.03
CA GLY A 111 15.43 -7.35 -1.54
C GLY A 111 15.41 -6.76 -0.13
N ILE A 112 14.25 -6.25 0.35
CA ILE A 112 14.13 -5.74 1.71
C ILE A 112 14.06 -6.88 2.73
N PHE A 113 13.49 -8.01 2.34
CA PHE A 113 13.38 -9.20 3.17
C PHE A 113 14.50 -10.19 2.92
N ASP A 114 15.56 -9.79 2.19
CA ASP A 114 16.71 -10.65 1.82
C ASP A 114 16.28 -11.93 1.09
N LEU A 115 15.30 -11.79 0.19
CA LEU A 115 14.75 -12.89 -0.60
C LEU A 115 15.15 -12.78 -2.07
N GLU A 116 15.18 -13.91 -2.75
CA GLU A 116 15.37 -13.98 -4.21
C GLU A 116 14.15 -13.38 -4.93
N ASN A 117 14.39 -12.59 -5.97
CA ASN A 117 13.32 -11.95 -6.75
C ASN A 117 12.32 -12.98 -7.28
N GLY A 118 11.04 -12.71 -7.03
CA GLY A 118 9.95 -13.59 -7.45
C GLY A 118 9.73 -14.83 -6.57
N VAL A 119 10.55 -15.02 -5.53
CA VAL A 119 10.47 -16.19 -4.63
C VAL A 119 10.04 -15.76 -3.22
N PRO A 120 8.73 -15.70 -2.93
CA PRO A 120 8.26 -15.43 -1.57
C PRO A 120 8.56 -16.63 -0.65
N THR A 121 8.72 -16.38 0.64
CA THR A 121 8.84 -17.46 1.65
C THR A 121 7.60 -18.35 1.67
N TYR A 122 6.42 -17.77 1.44
CA TYR A 122 5.13 -18.46 1.35
C TYR A 122 4.23 -17.74 0.37
N GLY A 123 3.53 -18.49 -0.49
CA GLY A 123 2.53 -17.98 -1.41
C GLY A 123 1.20 -18.71 -1.22
N TYR A 124 0.10 -17.96 -1.15
CA TYR A 124 -1.26 -18.49 -1.11
C TYR A 124 -2.06 -17.87 -2.25
N GLU A 125 -2.05 -18.58 -3.37
CA GLU A 125 -2.58 -18.08 -4.64
C GLU A 125 -4.13 -18.05 -4.66
N LEU A 126 -4.68 -17.13 -5.47
CA LEU A 126 -6.13 -16.96 -5.62
C LEU A 126 -6.84 -18.27 -5.94
N ALA A 127 -6.32 -19.06 -6.89
CA ALA A 127 -6.93 -20.32 -7.29
C ALA A 127 -7.04 -21.31 -6.11
N GLN A 128 -6.03 -21.35 -5.24
CA GLN A 128 -6.06 -22.17 -4.05
C GLN A 128 -7.06 -21.65 -3.02
N ALA A 129 -7.10 -20.32 -2.81
CA ALA A 129 -8.03 -19.70 -1.88
C ALA A 129 -9.50 -19.86 -2.28
N VAL A 130 -9.79 -19.84 -3.59
CA VAL A 130 -11.12 -20.15 -4.12
C VAL A 130 -11.48 -21.62 -3.90
N LYS A 131 -10.55 -22.54 -4.19
CA LYS A 131 -10.74 -23.97 -3.96
C LYS A 131 -11.00 -24.31 -2.49
N ASP A 132 -10.32 -23.62 -1.58
CA ASP A 132 -10.45 -23.80 -0.13
C ASP A 132 -11.70 -23.09 0.44
N GLY A 133 -12.44 -22.34 -0.39
CA GLY A 133 -13.68 -21.65 -0.01
C GLY A 133 -13.48 -20.34 0.77
N TYR A 134 -12.27 -19.79 0.82
CA TYR A 134 -12.00 -18.50 1.47
C TYR A 134 -12.24 -17.29 0.56
N LEU A 135 -12.12 -17.48 -0.75
CA LEU A 135 -12.43 -16.47 -1.75
C LEU A 135 -13.44 -17.00 -2.76
N VAL A 136 -14.12 -16.10 -3.45
CA VAL A 136 -15.00 -16.41 -4.58
C VAL A 136 -14.26 -16.16 -5.89
N ASP A 137 -14.57 -16.98 -6.89
CA ASP A 137 -14.07 -16.76 -8.24
C ASP A 137 -14.72 -15.51 -8.84
N PHE A 138 -14.07 -14.93 -9.84
CA PHE A 138 -14.56 -13.73 -10.53
C PHE A 138 -14.39 -13.87 -12.04
N THR A 139 -15.29 -13.22 -12.76
CA THR A 139 -15.18 -13.09 -14.21
C THR A 139 -14.81 -11.65 -14.55
N THR A 140 -13.73 -11.48 -15.30
CA THR A 140 -13.33 -10.18 -15.80
C THR A 140 -14.15 -9.84 -17.05
N VAL A 141 -14.82 -8.70 -17.02
CA VAL A 141 -15.44 -8.10 -18.21
C VAL A 141 -14.58 -6.91 -18.63
N GLU A 142 -13.91 -7.07 -19.75
CA GLU A 142 -13.14 -5.98 -20.35
C GLU A 142 -14.07 -5.15 -21.23
N THR A 143 -14.26 -3.90 -20.88
CA THR A 143 -14.98 -2.93 -21.71
C THR A 143 -13.95 -2.05 -22.40
N LYS A 144 -13.86 -2.19 -23.72
CA LYS A 144 -13.04 -1.31 -24.54
C LYS A 144 -13.82 -0.08 -24.90
N LEU A 145 -13.29 1.06 -24.55
CA LEU A 145 -13.89 2.34 -24.92
C LEU A 145 -13.36 2.74 -26.32
N LYS A 146 -14.26 2.91 -27.26
CA LYS A 146 -13.95 3.20 -28.65
C LYS A 146 -12.98 4.39 -28.81
N PHE A 147 -13.16 5.44 -28.02
CA PHE A 147 -12.30 6.62 -28.08
C PHE A 147 -10.86 6.36 -27.59
N ILE A 148 -10.64 5.38 -26.69
CA ILE A 148 -9.27 5.00 -26.25
C ILE A 148 -8.53 4.24 -27.37
N GLU A 149 -9.25 3.44 -28.17
CA GLU A 149 -8.65 2.67 -29.27
C GLU A 149 -8.50 3.51 -30.54
N GLU A 150 -9.52 4.28 -30.90
CA GLU A 150 -9.63 4.98 -32.17
C GLU A 150 -9.31 6.48 -32.05
N GLY A 151 -9.22 7.02 -30.83
CA GLY A 151 -9.13 8.46 -30.58
C GLY A 151 -10.50 9.13 -30.65
N ILE A 152 -10.52 10.45 -30.51
CA ILE A 152 -11.72 11.28 -30.56
C ILE A 152 -11.67 12.13 -31.83
N ALA A 153 -12.66 11.99 -32.73
CA ALA A 153 -12.85 12.88 -33.87
C ALA A 153 -13.96 13.89 -33.54
N TYR A 154 -13.68 15.19 -33.65
CA TYR A 154 -14.61 16.27 -33.29
C TYR A 154 -15.95 16.15 -34.03
N ASP A 155 -15.93 15.78 -35.31
CA ASP A 155 -17.14 15.67 -36.17
C ASP A 155 -18.08 14.51 -35.73
N GLU A 156 -17.55 13.51 -34.99
CA GLU A 156 -18.33 12.36 -34.48
C GLU A 156 -18.97 12.60 -33.11
N LEU A 157 -18.68 13.73 -32.46
CA LEU A 157 -19.19 14.06 -31.15
C LEU A 157 -20.62 14.60 -31.20
N SER A 158 -21.38 14.35 -30.14
CA SER A 158 -22.68 15.02 -29.93
C SER A 158 -22.50 16.53 -29.69
N GLU A 159 -23.54 17.33 -29.87
CA GLU A 159 -23.45 18.79 -29.63
C GLU A 159 -23.10 19.14 -28.16
N GLU A 160 -23.52 18.30 -27.17
CA GLU A 160 -23.13 18.45 -25.77
C GLU A 160 -21.65 18.12 -25.56
N ASP A 161 -21.15 17.05 -26.20
CA ASP A 161 -19.76 16.63 -26.08
C ASP A 161 -18.81 17.57 -26.82
N LYS A 162 -19.25 18.21 -27.91
CA LYS A 162 -18.48 19.24 -28.61
C LYS A 162 -18.21 20.45 -27.71
N ALA A 163 -19.21 20.90 -26.96
CA ALA A 163 -19.02 22.00 -26.03
C ALA A 163 -18.00 21.68 -24.93
N ALA A 164 -18.04 20.46 -24.37
CA ALA A 164 -17.06 19.98 -23.40
C ALA A 164 -15.66 19.81 -24.00
N TYR A 165 -15.58 19.37 -25.26
CA TYR A 165 -14.33 19.24 -26.00
C TYR A 165 -13.68 20.59 -26.24
N GLU A 166 -14.45 21.60 -26.65
CA GLU A 166 -14.00 22.98 -26.85
C GLU A 166 -13.52 23.65 -25.55
N GLU A 167 -14.15 23.34 -24.43
CA GLU A 167 -13.74 23.85 -23.11
C GLU A 167 -12.45 23.19 -22.58
N THR A 168 -12.25 21.90 -22.92
CA THR A 168 -11.13 21.10 -22.39
C THR A 168 -9.84 21.26 -23.18
N PHE A 169 -9.94 21.41 -24.50
CA PHE A 169 -8.80 21.49 -25.40
C PHE A 169 -8.61 22.94 -25.88
N GLU A 170 -7.85 23.70 -25.09
CA GLU A 170 -7.41 25.02 -25.50
C GLU A 170 -6.37 24.96 -26.63
N PHE A 171 -6.48 25.87 -27.53
CA PHE A 171 -5.75 25.98 -28.78
C PHE A 171 -4.26 26.30 -28.61
N GLU A 172 -3.37 25.52 -29.16
CA GLU A 172 -1.98 25.96 -29.32
C GLU A 172 -1.78 27.04 -30.42
N ASN A 173 -2.72 27.22 -31.36
CA ASN A 173 -2.65 28.21 -32.44
C ASN A 173 -4.01 28.79 -32.88
N GLY A 174 -5.06 28.70 -32.06
CA GLY A 174 -6.39 29.24 -32.40
C GLY A 174 -7.27 28.32 -33.25
N GLU A 175 -6.89 27.07 -33.48
CA GLU A 175 -7.67 26.06 -34.20
C GLU A 175 -7.87 24.83 -33.30
N LEU A 176 -9.11 24.31 -33.21
CA LEU A 176 -9.42 23.06 -32.49
C LEU A 176 -8.81 21.86 -33.25
N PRO A 177 -8.18 20.91 -32.54
CA PRO A 177 -7.73 19.71 -33.20
C PRO A 177 -8.93 18.91 -33.73
N GLU A 178 -8.97 18.65 -35.03
CA GLU A 178 -10.03 17.84 -35.65
C GLU A 178 -10.06 16.41 -35.11
N ARG A 179 -8.95 15.93 -34.61
CA ARG A 179 -8.82 14.59 -34.00
C ARG A 179 -7.75 14.52 -32.92
N ILE A 180 -8.08 13.87 -31.81
CA ILE A 180 -7.12 13.48 -30.76
C ILE A 180 -6.82 11.99 -30.93
N ASN A 181 -5.56 11.65 -31.14
CA ASN A 181 -5.14 10.26 -31.28
C ASN A 181 -5.15 9.54 -29.92
N SER A 182 -5.37 8.22 -29.95
CA SER A 182 -5.37 7.36 -28.77
C SER A 182 -4.11 7.50 -27.89
N SER A 183 -2.94 7.77 -28.51
CA SER A 183 -1.68 7.99 -27.79
C SER A 183 -1.60 9.27 -26.96
N ALA A 184 -2.49 10.23 -27.24
CA ALA A 184 -2.57 11.48 -26.46
C ALA A 184 -3.58 11.40 -25.30
N LEU A 185 -4.32 10.30 -25.18
CA LEU A 185 -5.32 10.05 -24.16
C LEU A 185 -4.82 9.13 -23.02
N ASN A 186 -3.56 8.67 -23.09
CA ASN A 186 -2.90 7.81 -22.09
C ASN A 186 -1.92 8.58 -21.20
#